data_3757fa0f46b59d88191c122c61e27e68
#
_entry.id   3757fa0f46b59d88191c122c61e27e68
#
_cell.length_a   1.000
_cell.length_b   1.000
_cell.length_c   1.000
_cell.angle_alpha   90.00
_cell.angle_beta   90.00
_cell.angle_gamma   90.00
#
_symmetry.space_group_name_H-M   'P 1'
#
loop_
_entity.id
_entity.type
_entity.pdbx_description
1 polymer ?
#
loop_
_entity_poly.entity_id
_entity_poly.type
_entity_poly.pdbx_seq_one_letter_code
_entity_poly.pdbx_strand_id
1 'polypeptide(L)'
;MKKKPVTPFIVIVGGLIIFGIISGFTSTDQKKPWPVPDNFKNMKNPVASSTQTISDGKALYNTHCKSCHGAKGLGDGTKAATLKTEPGDFSKADFHGQPDGALFYKTSEGRDDMPGFKKKIPDAEERWSIINFLRTLKK
;
A
#
# COMPACT_ATOMS: atom_id res chain seq x y z
N MET A 1 9.76 -90.66 -4.04
CA MET A 1 10.47 -89.40 -3.74
C MET A 1 9.49 -88.20 -4.00
N LYS A 2 8.93 -87.64 -2.96
CA LYS A 2 7.90 -86.54 -3.06
C LYS A 2 8.65 -85.21 -2.97
N LYS A 3 8.61 -84.40 -4.05
CA LYS A 3 9.13 -83.05 -4.07
C LYS A 3 8.12 -82.10 -3.39
N LYS A 4 8.58 -81.36 -2.38
CA LYS A 4 7.83 -80.31 -1.69
C LYS A 4 7.79 -79.05 -2.58
N PRO A 5 6.64 -78.34 -2.64
CA PRO A 5 6.58 -77.05 -3.36
C PRO A 5 7.24 -75.95 -2.53
N VAL A 6 8.07 -75.14 -3.22
CA VAL A 6 8.68 -73.93 -2.66
C VAL A 6 7.72 -72.78 -2.89
N THR A 7 7.19 -72.21 -1.79
CA THR A 7 6.34 -71.01 -1.83
C THR A 7 7.20 -69.75 -1.97
N PRO A 8 6.96 -68.88 -2.95
CA PRO A 8 7.69 -67.62 -3.01
C PRO A 8 7.17 -66.65 -1.96
N PHE A 9 8.07 -66.13 -1.15
CA PHE A 9 7.80 -65.05 -0.20
C PHE A 9 7.76 -63.75 -0.97
N ILE A 10 6.56 -63.15 -1.11
CA ILE A 10 6.37 -61.81 -1.65
C ILE A 10 6.71 -60.82 -0.57
N VAL A 11 7.87 -60.17 -0.68
CA VAL A 11 8.25 -59.03 0.14
C VAL A 11 7.56 -57.78 -0.44
N ILE A 12 6.46 -57.34 0.20
CA ILE A 12 5.84 -56.07 -0.11
C ILE A 12 6.67 -54.99 0.59
N VAL A 13 7.55 -54.31 -0.20
CA VAL A 13 8.22 -53.08 0.25
C VAL A 13 7.19 -51.96 0.18
N GLY A 14 6.58 -51.66 1.31
CA GLY A 14 5.68 -50.51 1.45
C GLY A 14 6.49 -49.22 1.37
N GLY A 15 6.47 -48.57 0.18
CA GLY A 15 7.00 -47.24 -0.02
C GLY A 15 6.13 -46.22 0.69
N LEU A 16 6.60 -45.68 1.81
CA LEU A 16 6.01 -44.52 2.48
C LEU A 16 6.33 -43.30 1.63
N ILE A 17 5.36 -42.84 0.81
CA ILE A 17 5.44 -41.55 0.12
C ILE A 17 5.16 -40.48 1.17
N ILE A 18 6.21 -39.88 1.73
CA ILE A 18 6.11 -38.69 2.55
C ILE A 18 5.77 -37.51 1.61
N PHE A 19 4.49 -37.15 1.57
CA PHE A 19 4.03 -35.94 0.90
C PHE A 19 4.45 -34.74 1.76
N GLY A 20 5.63 -34.19 1.47
CA GLY A 20 6.12 -32.97 2.07
C GLY A 20 5.22 -31.80 1.70
N ILE A 21 4.37 -31.36 2.64
CA ILE A 21 3.61 -30.11 2.52
C ILE A 21 4.65 -28.98 2.59
N ILE A 22 5.06 -28.47 1.43
CA ILE A 22 5.82 -27.23 1.36
C ILE A 22 4.81 -26.11 1.68
N SER A 23 4.70 -25.77 2.96
CA SER A 23 4.01 -24.56 3.40
C SER A 23 4.84 -23.38 2.89
N GLY A 24 4.48 -22.87 1.71
CA GLY A 24 5.03 -21.63 1.18
C GLY A 24 4.66 -20.50 2.14
N PHE A 25 5.63 -20.06 2.95
CA PHE A 25 5.54 -18.79 3.66
C PHE A 25 5.51 -17.69 2.60
N THR A 26 4.31 -17.25 2.20
CA THR A 26 4.14 -15.98 1.52
C THR A 26 4.43 -14.89 2.55
N SER A 27 5.65 -14.36 2.54
CA SER A 27 5.97 -13.11 3.24
C SER A 27 5.10 -12.02 2.64
N THR A 28 3.98 -11.73 3.25
CA THR A 28 3.27 -10.48 3.02
C THR A 28 4.19 -9.40 3.56
N ASP A 29 4.77 -8.61 2.67
CA ASP A 29 5.52 -7.41 3.01
C ASP A 29 4.54 -6.44 3.71
N GLN A 30 4.44 -6.60 5.04
CA GLN A 30 3.55 -5.78 5.85
C GLN A 30 4.17 -4.39 5.94
N LYS A 31 3.68 -3.47 5.11
CA LYS A 31 4.03 -2.05 5.20
C LYS A 31 3.90 -1.61 6.66
N LYS A 32 5.01 -1.11 7.22
CA LYS A 32 5.06 -0.61 8.60
C LYS A 32 3.89 0.34 8.85
N PRO A 33 3.05 0.10 9.87
CA PRO A 33 1.91 0.95 10.16
C PRO A 33 2.34 2.42 10.30
N TRP A 34 1.52 3.33 9.79
CA TRP A 34 1.71 4.77 9.97
C TRP A 34 0.73 5.28 11.03
N PRO A 35 1.17 5.42 12.29
CA PRO A 35 0.31 5.90 13.36
C PRO A 35 -0.23 7.29 13.03
N VAL A 36 -1.53 7.45 13.19
CA VAL A 36 -2.23 8.73 13.03
C VAL A 36 -2.94 9.02 14.35
N PRO A 37 -2.78 10.20 14.96
CA PRO A 37 -3.51 10.57 16.16
C PRO A 37 -5.02 10.55 15.93
N ASP A 38 -5.79 10.16 16.96
CA ASP A 38 -7.23 9.94 16.83
C ASP A 38 -8.03 11.20 16.49
N ASN A 39 -7.57 12.36 16.96
CA ASN A 39 -8.16 13.65 16.58
C ASN A 39 -8.09 13.89 15.06
N PHE A 40 -7.02 13.43 14.38
CA PHE A 40 -6.95 13.52 12.91
C PHE A 40 -7.77 12.44 12.23
N LYS A 41 -7.80 11.20 12.74
CA LYS A 41 -8.62 10.12 12.15
C LYS A 41 -10.10 10.52 12.05
N ASN A 42 -10.60 11.24 13.04
CA ASN A 42 -12.00 11.66 13.10
C ASN A 42 -12.26 13.00 12.39
N MET A 43 -11.23 13.67 11.89
CA MET A 43 -11.34 14.95 11.18
C MET A 43 -11.92 14.75 9.78
N LYS A 44 -12.99 15.49 9.48
CA LYS A 44 -13.57 15.54 8.15
C LYS A 44 -12.88 16.63 7.33
N ASN A 45 -12.82 16.47 6.02
CA ASN A 45 -12.34 17.53 5.14
C ASN A 45 -13.30 18.72 5.19
N PRO A 46 -12.85 19.90 5.64
CA PRO A 46 -13.72 21.10 5.68
C PRO A 46 -13.89 21.74 4.30
N VAL A 47 -13.02 21.39 3.34
CA VAL A 47 -13.05 21.93 1.97
C VAL A 47 -13.94 21.05 1.11
N ALA A 48 -15.05 21.59 0.66
CA ALA A 48 -15.99 20.87 -0.21
C ALA A 48 -15.28 20.41 -1.50
N SER A 49 -15.54 19.16 -1.89
CA SER A 49 -15.05 18.63 -3.17
C SER A 49 -15.81 19.30 -4.32
N SER A 50 -15.09 20.05 -5.15
CA SER A 50 -15.62 20.75 -6.33
C SER A 50 -14.60 20.66 -7.47
N THR A 51 -15.03 20.98 -8.68
CA THR A 51 -14.12 21.04 -9.84
C THR A 51 -12.93 21.99 -9.56
N GLN A 52 -13.16 23.11 -8.88
CA GLN A 52 -12.11 24.05 -8.55
C GLN A 52 -11.14 23.47 -7.53
N THR A 53 -11.60 22.97 -6.38
CA THR A 53 -10.72 22.43 -5.33
C THR A 53 -9.97 21.19 -5.78
N ILE A 54 -10.56 20.36 -6.67
CA ILE A 54 -9.87 19.23 -7.30
C ILE A 54 -8.77 19.74 -8.25
N SER A 55 -9.04 20.78 -9.04
CA SER A 55 -8.05 21.39 -9.95
C SER A 55 -6.87 21.99 -9.19
N ASP A 56 -7.15 22.72 -8.11
CA ASP A 56 -6.12 23.32 -7.25
C ASP A 56 -5.27 22.23 -6.57
N GLY A 57 -5.92 21.21 -6.01
CA GLY A 57 -5.24 20.07 -5.44
C GLY A 57 -4.37 19.32 -6.44
N LYS A 58 -4.83 19.18 -7.69
CA LYS A 58 -4.04 18.58 -8.79
C LYS A 58 -2.80 19.42 -9.14
N ALA A 59 -2.92 20.73 -9.16
CA ALA A 59 -1.79 21.62 -9.42
C ALA A 59 -0.72 21.48 -8.33
N LEU A 60 -1.12 21.50 -7.06
CA LEU A 60 -0.24 21.28 -5.91
C LEU A 60 0.39 19.88 -5.92
N TYR A 61 -0.38 18.87 -6.24
CA TYR A 61 0.11 17.49 -6.38
C TYR A 61 1.19 17.39 -7.47
N ASN A 62 0.96 17.98 -8.62
CA ASN A 62 1.93 17.97 -9.72
C ASN A 62 3.25 18.65 -9.33
N THR A 63 3.18 19.71 -8.54
CA THR A 63 4.35 20.46 -8.10
C THR A 63 5.14 19.74 -7.02
N HIS A 64 4.44 19.12 -6.06
CA HIS A 64 5.06 18.65 -4.81
C HIS A 64 5.12 17.13 -4.64
N CYS A 65 4.25 16.38 -5.29
CA CYS A 65 4.03 14.96 -4.98
C CYS A 65 4.38 14.03 -6.15
N LYS A 66 4.12 14.48 -7.38
CA LYS A 66 4.24 13.68 -8.61
C LYS A 66 5.61 13.03 -8.80
N SER A 67 6.70 13.70 -8.38
CA SER A 67 8.05 13.15 -8.58
C SER A 67 8.29 11.82 -7.89
N CYS A 68 7.60 11.56 -6.78
CA CYS A 68 7.65 10.29 -6.04
C CYS A 68 6.43 9.43 -6.32
N HIS A 69 5.22 10.02 -6.28
CA HIS A 69 3.97 9.26 -6.37
C HIS A 69 3.50 8.98 -7.81
N GLY A 70 4.12 9.59 -8.82
CA GLY A 70 3.72 9.43 -10.22
C GLY A 70 2.55 10.32 -10.64
N ALA A 71 2.33 10.47 -11.95
CA ALA A 71 1.29 11.34 -12.48
C ALA A 71 -0.14 10.86 -12.17
N LYS A 72 -0.30 9.54 -11.98
CA LYS A 72 -1.57 8.86 -11.67
C LYS A 72 -1.63 8.35 -10.24
N GLY A 73 -0.64 8.67 -9.39
CA GLY A 73 -0.58 8.22 -8.00
C GLY A 73 -0.29 6.74 -7.84
N LEU A 74 0.35 6.09 -8.81
CA LEU A 74 0.65 4.65 -8.78
C LEU A 74 1.94 4.30 -8.01
N GLY A 75 2.64 5.30 -7.48
CA GLY A 75 3.94 5.12 -6.83
C GLY A 75 5.10 4.98 -7.82
N ASP A 76 4.87 5.32 -9.09
CA ASP A 76 5.78 5.17 -10.24
C ASP A 76 6.46 6.48 -10.63
N GLY A 77 6.62 7.41 -9.70
CA GLY A 77 7.31 8.68 -9.94
C GLY A 77 8.80 8.48 -10.23
N THR A 78 9.40 9.46 -10.92
CA THR A 78 10.81 9.39 -11.35
C THR A 78 11.81 9.23 -10.20
N LYS A 79 11.42 9.61 -8.98
CA LYS A 79 12.23 9.44 -7.77
C LYS A 79 11.87 8.17 -6.99
N ALA A 80 10.81 7.44 -7.35
CA ALA A 80 10.33 6.28 -6.58
C ALA A 80 11.43 5.23 -6.34
N ALA A 81 12.21 4.90 -7.37
CA ALA A 81 13.27 3.90 -7.30
C ALA A 81 14.44 4.28 -6.37
N THR A 82 14.56 5.53 -5.95
CA THR A 82 15.64 6.00 -5.05
C THR A 82 15.19 6.08 -3.59
N LEU A 83 13.93 5.83 -3.30
CA LEU A 83 13.37 5.89 -1.96
C LEU A 83 13.59 4.57 -1.21
N LYS A 84 13.79 4.64 0.09
CA LYS A 84 13.87 3.47 0.96
C LYS A 84 12.52 2.81 1.19
N THR A 85 11.44 3.60 1.04
CA THR A 85 10.06 3.15 1.21
C THR A 85 9.27 3.47 -0.05
N GLU A 86 8.58 2.48 -0.61
CA GLU A 86 7.73 2.69 -1.78
C GLU A 86 6.64 3.74 -1.49
N PRO A 87 6.40 4.69 -2.42
CA PRO A 87 5.40 5.74 -2.26
C PRO A 87 3.95 5.24 -2.14
N GLY A 88 3.72 4.00 -2.52
CA GLY A 88 2.39 3.39 -2.53
C GLY A 88 1.54 3.78 -3.75
N ASP A 89 0.48 3.00 -3.96
CA ASP A 89 -0.46 3.17 -5.07
C ASP A 89 -1.78 3.75 -4.54
N PHE A 90 -2.08 4.99 -4.93
CA PHE A 90 -3.27 5.72 -4.50
C PHE A 90 -4.56 5.25 -5.21
N SER A 91 -4.47 4.40 -6.22
CA SER A 91 -5.66 3.85 -6.88
C SER A 91 -6.30 2.68 -6.10
N LYS A 92 -5.59 2.13 -5.11
CA LYS A 92 -6.00 0.93 -4.37
C LYS A 92 -7.07 1.21 -3.31
N ALA A 93 -7.88 0.19 -3.04
CA ALA A 93 -8.93 0.25 -2.03
C ALA A 93 -8.40 0.60 -0.63
N ASP A 94 -7.23 0.07 -0.23
CA ASP A 94 -6.61 0.34 1.07
C ASP A 94 -6.26 1.82 1.27
N PHE A 95 -5.89 2.52 0.18
CA PHE A 95 -5.68 3.95 0.25
C PHE A 95 -7.01 4.68 0.47
N HIS A 96 -8.05 4.34 -0.29
CA HIS A 96 -9.36 4.98 -0.23
C HIS A 96 -10.17 4.62 1.03
N GLY A 97 -9.84 3.53 1.70
CA GLY A 97 -10.39 3.16 3.01
C GLY A 97 -9.90 4.03 4.17
N GLN A 98 -8.85 4.81 3.98
CA GLN A 98 -8.34 5.69 5.04
C GLN A 98 -9.23 6.94 5.17
N PRO A 99 -9.48 7.45 6.41
CA PRO A 99 -10.16 8.71 6.61
C PRO A 99 -9.41 9.90 6.00
N ASP A 100 -10.14 10.93 5.54
CA ASP A 100 -9.53 12.14 4.97
C ASP A 100 -8.56 12.82 5.93
N GLY A 101 -8.91 12.89 7.22
CA GLY A 101 -8.04 13.45 8.23
C GLY A 101 -6.75 12.67 8.42
N ALA A 102 -6.77 11.34 8.22
CA ALA A 102 -5.55 10.54 8.24
C ALA A 102 -4.63 10.86 7.04
N LEU A 103 -5.20 11.03 5.85
CA LEU A 103 -4.45 11.44 4.67
C LEU A 103 -3.90 12.86 4.82
N PHE A 104 -4.69 13.78 5.36
CA PHE A 104 -4.27 15.15 5.66
C PHE A 104 -3.11 15.19 6.65
N TYR A 105 -3.17 14.41 7.74
CA TYR A 105 -2.10 14.29 8.71
C TYR A 105 -0.80 13.81 8.04
N LYS A 106 -0.88 12.72 7.28
CA LYS A 106 0.28 12.13 6.58
C LYS A 106 0.91 13.11 5.59
N THR A 107 0.09 13.84 4.86
CA THR A 107 0.56 14.90 3.93
C THR A 107 1.19 16.07 4.69
N SER A 108 0.60 16.47 5.80
CA SER A 108 1.09 17.61 6.58
C SER A 108 2.40 17.34 7.31
N GLU A 109 2.52 16.19 7.95
CA GLU A 109 3.65 15.87 8.85
C GLU A 109 4.76 15.09 8.15
N GLY A 110 4.44 14.25 7.15
CA GLY A 110 5.40 13.38 6.48
C GLY A 110 5.89 12.23 7.35
N ARG A 111 6.70 11.36 6.79
CA ARG A 111 7.41 10.28 7.48
C ARG A 111 8.50 9.68 6.59
N ASP A 112 9.63 9.33 7.17
CA ASP A 112 10.76 8.72 6.46
C ASP A 112 11.15 9.55 5.21
N ASP A 113 11.11 8.98 4.01
CA ASP A 113 11.43 9.68 2.76
C ASP A 113 10.32 10.66 2.30
N MET A 114 9.11 10.55 2.84
CA MET A 114 8.01 11.48 2.52
C MET A 114 8.13 12.75 3.38
N PRO A 115 8.43 13.91 2.80
CA PRO A 115 8.52 15.15 3.55
C PRO A 115 7.15 15.60 4.05
N GLY A 116 7.13 16.32 5.17
CA GLY A 116 5.93 17.03 5.62
C GLY A 116 5.73 18.32 4.83
N PHE A 117 4.49 18.60 4.45
CA PHE A 117 4.17 19.75 3.61
C PHE A 117 3.62 20.96 4.37
N LYS A 118 3.40 20.87 5.68
CA LYS A 118 2.86 21.96 6.50
C LYS A 118 3.64 23.28 6.38
N LYS A 119 4.97 23.21 6.19
CA LYS A 119 5.82 24.40 5.99
C LYS A 119 5.85 24.89 4.54
N LYS A 120 5.78 23.96 3.58
CA LYS A 120 5.84 24.30 2.14
C LYS A 120 4.51 24.75 1.57
N ILE A 121 3.43 24.25 2.13
CA ILE A 121 2.04 24.58 1.81
C ILE A 121 1.40 24.98 3.16
N PRO A 122 1.63 26.20 3.65
CA PRO A 122 1.17 26.61 5.00
C PRO A 122 -0.35 26.70 5.10
N ASP A 123 -1.03 27.00 4.00
CA ASP A 123 -2.50 27.02 3.97
C ASP A 123 -3.06 25.59 4.12
N ALA A 124 -3.91 25.41 5.12
CA ALA A 124 -4.55 24.13 5.39
C ALA A 124 -5.58 23.77 4.31
N GLU A 125 -6.29 24.75 3.74
CA GLU A 125 -7.29 24.52 2.70
C GLU A 125 -6.63 24.01 1.40
N GLU A 126 -5.45 24.51 1.06
CA GLU A 126 -4.64 24.01 -0.05
C GLU A 126 -4.27 22.53 0.17
N ARG A 127 -3.84 22.15 1.39
CA ARG A 127 -3.52 20.75 1.70
C ARG A 127 -4.77 19.86 1.67
N TRP A 128 -5.93 20.37 2.09
CA TRP A 128 -7.21 19.67 1.97
C TRP A 128 -7.65 19.51 0.51
N SER A 129 -7.38 20.50 -0.33
CA SER A 129 -7.62 20.41 -1.78
C SER A 129 -6.79 19.30 -2.42
N ILE A 130 -5.55 19.06 -1.95
CA ILE A 130 -4.78 17.88 -2.37
C ILE A 130 -5.55 16.60 -2.03
N ILE A 131 -6.16 16.47 -0.84
CA ILE A 131 -6.93 15.27 -0.48
C ILE A 131 -8.15 15.10 -1.40
N ASN A 132 -8.85 16.18 -1.75
CA ASN A 132 -9.93 16.14 -2.74
C ASN A 132 -9.45 15.57 -4.08
N PHE A 133 -8.30 16.02 -4.58
CA PHE A 133 -7.72 15.46 -5.80
C PHE A 133 -7.34 13.98 -5.65
N LEU A 134 -6.69 13.58 -4.54
CA LEU A 134 -6.30 12.19 -4.30
C LEU A 134 -7.50 11.24 -4.33
N ARG A 135 -8.67 11.67 -3.87
CA ARG A 135 -9.92 10.90 -3.92
C ARG A 135 -10.40 10.63 -5.34
N THR A 136 -9.99 11.42 -6.32
CA THR A 136 -10.32 11.18 -7.73
C THR A 136 -9.47 10.07 -8.38
N LEU A 137 -8.39 9.62 -7.72
CA LEU A 137 -7.47 8.62 -8.27
C LEU A 137 -7.95 7.17 -8.09
N LYS A 138 -9.12 6.97 -7.51
CA LYS A 138 -9.74 5.64 -7.34
C LYS A 138 -10.01 5.00 -8.71
N LYS A 139 -9.61 3.73 -8.85
CA LYS A 139 -9.99 2.88 -9.99
C LYS A 139 -11.23 2.09 -9.67
#